data_6efd3c98b6058ad127cd477834cb6de4
#
_entry.id   6efd3c98b6058ad127cd477834cb6de4
#
_cell.length_a   1.000
_cell.length_b   1.000
_cell.length_c   1.000
_cell.angle_alpha   90.00
_cell.angle_beta   90.00
_cell.angle_gamma   90.00
#
_symmetry.space_group_name_H-M   'P 1'
#
loop_
_entity.id
_entity.type
_entity.pdbx_description
1 polymer ?
#
loop_
_entity_poly.entity_id
_entity_poly.type
_entity_poly.pdbx_seq_one_letter_code
_entity_poly.pdbx_strand_id
1 'polypeptide(L)'
;ALSPDDRERLVAPGDEAALRELMRHADEAFDALDAIDPVRYGVTKSDLVSSRKPHEVRDEVFEVARFFGLEPGELYHGGTAADGVTALPPKKDRTDFVVGKGIERTPLQPKTRFLVGQHTMAALRAGRFVLRHAPTEAATLLYAATAAAEAPLAGGERRPGYAEWTKALQKA
;
A
#
# COMPACT_ATOMS: atom_id res chain seq x y z
N ALA A 1 -4.82 2.17 -20.28
CA ALA A 1 -4.90 1.41 -19.01
C ALA A 1 -4.99 -0.08 -19.31
N LEU A 2 -4.48 -0.92 -18.44
CA LEU A 2 -4.64 -2.37 -18.52
C LEU A 2 -6.10 -2.74 -18.28
N SER A 3 -6.62 -3.70 -19.07
CA SER A 3 -7.94 -4.29 -18.82
C SER A 3 -7.94 -5.10 -17.50
N PRO A 4 -9.11 -5.39 -16.90
CA PRO A 4 -9.20 -6.29 -15.76
C PRO A 4 -8.52 -7.66 -16.03
N ASP A 5 -8.73 -8.23 -17.20
CA ASP A 5 -8.14 -9.51 -17.60
C ASP A 5 -6.61 -9.46 -17.69
N ASP A 6 -6.06 -8.35 -18.23
CA ASP A 6 -4.60 -8.18 -18.29
C ASP A 6 -4.01 -8.07 -16.88
N ARG A 7 -4.71 -7.41 -15.98
CA ARG A 7 -4.29 -7.32 -14.56
C ARG A 7 -4.31 -8.69 -13.89
N GLU A 8 -5.30 -9.54 -14.18
CA GLU A 8 -5.36 -10.91 -13.66
C GLU A 8 -4.14 -11.75 -14.13
N ARG A 9 -3.70 -11.57 -15.37
CA ARG A 9 -2.52 -12.28 -15.92
C ARG A 9 -1.19 -11.87 -15.29
N LEU A 10 -1.13 -10.71 -14.64
CA LEU A 10 0.05 -10.25 -13.91
C LEU A 10 0.18 -10.86 -12.51
N VAL A 11 -0.77 -11.70 -12.11
CA VAL A 11 -0.74 -12.36 -10.81
C VAL A 11 0.17 -13.57 -10.85
N ALA A 12 0.91 -13.76 -9.76
CA ALA A 12 1.72 -14.96 -9.58
C ALA A 12 0.83 -16.22 -9.53
N PRO A 13 1.26 -17.32 -10.14
CA PRO A 13 0.58 -18.60 -9.97
C PRO A 13 0.48 -18.98 -8.48
N GLY A 14 -0.68 -19.43 -8.03
CA GLY A 14 -0.92 -19.80 -6.63
C GLY A 14 -1.56 -18.71 -5.77
N ASP A 15 -1.95 -17.59 -6.36
CA ASP A 15 -2.76 -16.57 -5.68
C ASP A 15 -4.21 -17.08 -5.52
N GLU A 16 -4.45 -17.74 -4.41
CA GLU A 16 -5.76 -18.33 -4.11
C GLU A 16 -6.81 -17.25 -3.84
N ALA A 17 -8.01 -17.42 -4.40
CA ALA A 17 -9.12 -16.49 -4.21
C ALA A 17 -9.44 -16.24 -2.73
N ALA A 18 -9.36 -17.27 -1.88
CA ALA A 18 -9.58 -17.17 -0.44
C ALA A 18 -8.52 -16.28 0.25
N LEU A 19 -7.25 -16.39 -0.16
CA LEU A 19 -6.18 -15.55 0.38
C LEU A 19 -6.37 -14.09 -0.03
N ARG A 20 -6.74 -13.84 -1.28
CA ARG A 20 -7.05 -12.46 -1.76
C ARG A 20 -8.21 -11.85 -0.99
N GLU A 21 -9.25 -12.61 -0.74
CA GLU A 21 -10.42 -12.13 0.02
C GLU A 21 -10.04 -11.81 1.47
N LEU A 22 -9.28 -12.69 2.12
CA LEU A 22 -8.73 -12.43 3.46
C LEU A 22 -7.87 -11.15 3.47
N MET A 23 -6.98 -11.00 2.49
CA MET A 23 -6.12 -9.81 2.40
C MET A 23 -6.92 -8.55 2.12
N ARG A 24 -8.00 -8.61 1.35
CA ARG A 24 -8.89 -7.47 1.11
C ARG A 24 -9.55 -7.00 2.40
N HIS A 25 -10.13 -7.92 3.18
CA HIS A 25 -10.71 -7.59 4.47
C HIS A 25 -9.67 -7.10 5.48
N ALA A 26 -8.48 -7.68 5.48
CA ALA A 26 -7.38 -7.21 6.31
C ALA A 26 -6.96 -5.78 5.94
N ASP A 27 -6.84 -5.45 4.65
CA ASP A 27 -6.54 -4.08 4.20
C ASP A 27 -7.60 -3.08 4.67
N GLU A 28 -8.89 -3.41 4.51
CA GLU A 28 -10.00 -2.55 4.94
C GLU A 28 -9.95 -2.29 6.45
N ALA A 29 -9.74 -3.34 7.25
CA ALA A 29 -9.65 -3.22 8.70
C ALA A 29 -8.39 -2.44 9.13
N PHE A 30 -7.24 -2.68 8.48
CA PHE A 30 -6.01 -1.94 8.80
C PHE A 30 -6.06 -0.49 8.32
N ASP A 31 -6.70 -0.20 7.18
CA ASP A 31 -6.91 1.17 6.73
C ASP A 31 -7.83 1.95 7.69
N ALA A 32 -8.78 1.28 8.33
CA ALA A 32 -9.62 1.89 9.36
C ALA A 32 -8.88 2.16 10.69
N LEU A 33 -7.90 1.29 11.02
CA LEU A 33 -7.10 1.42 12.24
C LEU A 33 -5.90 2.35 12.08
N ASP A 34 -5.28 2.33 10.92
CA ASP A 34 -4.21 3.25 10.56
C ASP A 34 -4.84 4.57 10.13
N ALA A 35 -5.00 5.49 11.07
CA ALA A 35 -5.30 6.87 10.69
C ALA A 35 -4.34 7.28 9.58
N ILE A 36 -4.91 7.79 8.46
CA ILE A 36 -4.13 8.23 7.29
C ILE A 36 -3.35 9.48 7.70
N ASP A 37 -2.30 9.28 8.48
CA ASP A 37 -1.39 10.36 8.86
C ASP A 37 -0.10 10.22 8.02
N PRO A 38 0.12 11.12 7.05
CA PRO A 38 1.33 11.12 6.24
C PRO A 38 2.62 11.16 7.08
N VAL A 39 2.56 11.68 8.30
CA VAL A 39 3.69 11.75 9.23
C VAL A 39 4.27 10.37 9.55
N ARG A 40 3.45 9.34 9.60
CA ARG A 40 3.91 7.94 9.78
C ARG A 40 4.84 7.46 8.66
N TYR A 41 4.69 8.05 7.48
CA TYR A 41 5.52 7.77 6.30
C TYR A 41 6.69 8.74 6.15
N GLY A 42 6.93 9.57 7.18
CA GLY A 42 8.01 10.55 7.19
C GLY A 42 7.77 11.75 6.28
N VAL A 43 6.52 12.05 5.97
CA VAL A 43 6.14 13.22 5.16
C VAL A 43 5.14 14.12 5.88
N THR A 44 5.17 15.39 5.53
CA THR A 44 4.32 16.44 6.07
C THR A 44 3.62 17.18 4.93
N LYS A 45 2.76 18.13 5.26
CA LYS A 45 2.11 18.99 4.25
C LYS A 45 3.11 19.77 3.39
N SER A 46 4.31 20.05 3.90
CA SER A 46 5.37 20.74 3.13
C SER A 46 5.99 19.87 2.04
N ASP A 47 5.88 18.55 2.17
CA ASP A 47 6.39 17.58 1.19
C ASP A 47 5.36 17.29 0.08
N LEU A 48 4.16 17.88 0.18
CA LEU A 48 3.11 17.76 -0.83
C LEU A 48 3.51 18.46 -2.11
N VAL A 49 3.56 17.71 -3.20
CA VAL A 49 3.83 18.24 -4.53
C VAL A 49 2.57 18.92 -5.07
N SER A 50 2.67 20.23 -5.32
CA SER A 50 1.55 21.02 -5.81
C SER A 50 0.99 20.48 -7.12
N SER A 51 -0.31 20.25 -7.18
CA SER A 51 -1.01 19.86 -8.41
C SER A 51 -1.10 21.00 -9.43
N ARG A 52 -0.85 22.24 -8.99
CA ARG A 52 -0.96 23.44 -9.84
C ARG A 52 0.29 23.72 -10.70
N LYS A 53 1.40 23.03 -10.42
CA LYS A 53 2.66 23.22 -11.14
C LYS A 53 3.08 21.90 -11.78
N PRO A 54 3.68 21.93 -12.97
CA PRO A 54 4.30 20.73 -13.55
C PRO A 54 5.33 20.16 -12.58
N HIS A 55 5.36 18.83 -12.46
CA HIS A 55 6.35 18.13 -11.65
C HIS A 55 6.60 16.76 -12.27
N GLU A 56 7.72 16.64 -12.93
CA GLU A 56 8.03 15.48 -13.78
C GLU A 56 7.89 14.14 -13.06
N VAL A 57 8.45 14.01 -11.83
CA VAL A 57 8.35 12.77 -11.05
C VAL A 57 6.89 12.42 -10.73
N ARG A 58 6.08 13.43 -10.32
CA ARG A 58 4.65 13.21 -10.07
C ARG A 58 3.93 12.73 -11.32
N ASP A 59 4.16 13.42 -12.41
CA ASP A 59 3.43 13.19 -13.66
C ASP A 59 3.74 11.77 -14.17
N GLU A 60 4.99 11.30 -14.06
CA GLU A 60 5.39 9.95 -14.44
C GLU A 60 4.88 8.87 -13.46
N VAL A 61 4.90 9.11 -12.14
CA VAL A 61 4.30 8.22 -11.15
C VAL A 61 2.80 8.04 -11.42
N PHE A 62 2.11 9.13 -11.71
CA PHE A 62 0.69 9.12 -12.01
C PHE A 62 0.38 8.45 -13.34
N GLU A 63 1.24 8.59 -14.34
CA GLU A 63 1.13 7.87 -15.60
C GLU A 63 1.20 6.36 -15.39
N VAL A 64 2.19 5.89 -14.61
CA VAL A 64 2.33 4.47 -14.26
C VAL A 64 1.09 3.99 -13.50
N ALA A 65 0.62 4.72 -12.49
CA ALA A 65 -0.56 4.35 -11.73
C ALA A 65 -1.82 4.22 -12.62
N ARG A 66 -2.06 5.19 -13.51
CA ARG A 66 -3.18 5.16 -14.46
C ARG A 66 -3.06 4.05 -15.50
N PHE A 67 -1.83 3.69 -15.90
CA PHE A 67 -1.62 2.54 -16.79
C PHE A 67 -2.19 1.26 -16.19
N PHE A 68 -2.03 1.05 -14.88
CA PHE A 68 -2.64 -0.07 -14.15
C PHE A 68 -4.14 0.14 -13.83
N GLY A 69 -4.70 1.31 -14.08
CA GLY A 69 -6.11 1.62 -13.84
C GLY A 69 -6.43 2.19 -12.46
N LEU A 70 -5.41 2.67 -11.73
CA LEU A 70 -5.58 3.39 -10.47
C LEU A 70 -5.69 4.89 -10.72
N GLU A 71 -6.67 5.56 -10.11
CA GLU A 71 -6.73 7.02 -10.11
C GLU A 71 -5.87 7.55 -8.95
N PRO A 72 -4.75 8.25 -9.25
CA PRO A 72 -3.90 8.80 -8.21
C PRO A 72 -4.53 10.04 -7.58
N GLY A 73 -4.28 10.22 -6.27
CA GLY A 73 -4.67 11.39 -5.49
C GLY A 73 -3.57 12.45 -5.46
N GLU A 74 -2.86 12.52 -4.34
CA GLU A 74 -1.76 13.45 -4.11
C GLU A 74 -0.41 12.71 -4.15
N LEU A 75 0.67 13.44 -4.41
CA LEU A 75 2.03 12.93 -4.29
C LEU A 75 2.78 13.73 -3.24
N TYR A 76 3.40 13.02 -2.31
CA TYR A 76 4.36 13.57 -1.35
C TYR A 76 5.77 13.18 -1.79
N HIS A 77 6.66 14.16 -1.88
CA HIS A 77 8.06 13.95 -2.23
C HIS A 77 8.93 14.05 -0.98
N GLY A 78 9.12 12.91 -0.31
CA GLY A 78 9.75 12.81 1.00
C GLY A 78 9.82 11.37 1.48
N GLY A 79 9.62 11.20 2.78
CA GLY A 79 9.53 9.87 3.38
C GLY A 79 10.82 9.35 3.96
N THR A 80 10.72 8.26 4.71
CA THR A 80 11.83 7.64 5.45
C THR A 80 12.83 6.90 4.57
N ALA A 81 12.38 6.40 3.42
CA ALA A 81 13.22 5.69 2.45
C ALA A 81 13.54 6.58 1.25
N ALA A 82 14.82 6.94 1.07
CA ALA A 82 15.24 7.87 0.01
C ALA A 82 14.82 7.42 -1.39
N ASP A 83 14.90 6.12 -1.69
CA ASP A 83 14.55 5.52 -2.98
C ASP A 83 13.25 4.72 -2.92
N GLY A 84 12.44 4.93 -1.88
CA GLY A 84 11.20 4.20 -1.65
C GLY A 84 10.01 4.80 -2.38
N VAL A 85 9.04 3.94 -2.64
CA VAL A 85 7.69 4.32 -3.07
C VAL A 85 6.71 3.65 -2.12
N THR A 86 5.66 4.35 -1.72
CA THR A 86 4.59 3.80 -0.90
C THR A 86 3.24 4.35 -1.36
N ALA A 87 2.27 3.47 -1.62
CA ALA A 87 0.89 3.88 -1.79
C ALA A 87 0.22 3.97 -0.43
N LEU A 88 -0.39 5.11 -0.15
CA LEU A 88 -1.14 5.33 1.09
C LEU A 88 -2.53 4.69 1.01
N PRO A 89 -3.20 4.48 2.15
CA PRO A 89 -4.60 4.10 2.17
C PRO A 89 -5.47 5.01 1.28
N PRO A 90 -6.45 4.45 0.56
CA PRO A 90 -7.26 5.24 -0.35
C PRO A 90 -8.11 6.26 0.40
N LYS A 91 -8.24 7.42 -0.22
CA LYS A 91 -9.12 8.50 0.23
C LYS A 91 -10.15 8.75 -0.87
N LYS A 92 -11.43 8.42 -0.65
CA LYS A 92 -12.48 8.68 -1.67
C LYS A 92 -12.08 8.17 -3.06
N ASP A 93 -11.80 6.92 -3.22
CA ASP A 93 -11.44 6.26 -4.49
C ASP A 93 -10.11 6.72 -5.13
N ARG A 94 -9.31 7.51 -4.43
CA ARG A 94 -7.98 7.94 -4.86
C ARG A 94 -6.92 7.47 -3.91
N THR A 95 -5.78 7.11 -4.46
CA THR A 95 -4.62 6.68 -3.69
C THR A 95 -3.51 7.71 -3.78
N ASP A 96 -3.08 8.21 -2.63
CA ASP A 96 -1.94 9.11 -2.54
C ASP A 96 -0.64 8.29 -2.56
N PHE A 97 0.44 8.91 -3.06
CA PHE A 97 1.76 8.28 -3.10
C PHE A 97 2.78 9.07 -2.30
N VAL A 98 3.65 8.37 -1.60
CA VAL A 98 4.88 8.89 -1.03
C VAL A 98 6.04 8.39 -1.87
N VAL A 99 6.88 9.29 -2.34
CA VAL A 99 8.07 9.01 -3.15
C VAL A 99 9.28 9.61 -2.46
N GLY A 100 10.31 8.81 -2.27
CA GLY A 100 11.52 9.22 -1.55
C GLY A 100 12.29 10.36 -2.24
N LYS A 101 12.96 11.19 -1.44
CA LYS A 101 13.72 12.36 -1.94
C LYS A 101 14.86 12.03 -2.90
N GLY A 102 15.37 10.79 -2.89
CA GLY A 102 16.39 10.34 -3.83
C GLY A 102 15.84 10.11 -5.26
N ILE A 103 14.52 10.10 -5.43
CA ILE A 103 13.87 9.92 -6.73
C ILE A 103 13.62 11.30 -7.34
N GLU A 104 14.68 11.92 -7.87
CA GLU A 104 14.63 13.27 -8.43
C GLU A 104 14.69 13.31 -9.96
N ARG A 105 15.01 12.17 -10.60
CA ARG A 105 15.29 12.14 -12.05
C ARG A 105 14.14 11.55 -12.83
N THR A 106 13.87 12.15 -13.96
CA THR A 106 12.99 11.63 -15.01
C THR A 106 13.81 11.39 -16.30
N PRO A 107 13.51 10.37 -17.09
CA PRO A 107 12.52 9.33 -16.80
C PRO A 107 12.88 8.50 -15.55
N LEU A 108 11.85 8.07 -14.82
CA LEU A 108 12.03 7.22 -13.63
C LEU A 108 12.82 5.97 -13.99
N GLN A 109 13.77 5.61 -13.12
CA GLN A 109 14.53 4.38 -13.29
C GLN A 109 13.61 3.14 -13.32
N PRO A 110 13.98 2.06 -14.02
CA PRO A 110 13.17 0.84 -14.09
C PRO A 110 12.77 0.29 -12.71
N LYS A 111 13.67 0.34 -11.73
CA LYS A 111 13.40 -0.05 -10.34
C LYS A 111 12.25 0.80 -9.74
N THR A 112 12.28 2.11 -9.93
CA THR A 112 11.25 3.01 -9.39
C THR A 112 9.90 2.77 -10.07
N ARG A 113 9.88 2.62 -11.40
CA ARG A 113 8.67 2.24 -12.14
C ARG A 113 8.09 0.92 -11.67
N PHE A 114 8.95 -0.08 -11.41
CA PHE A 114 8.52 -1.36 -10.85
C PHE A 114 7.89 -1.18 -9.48
N LEU A 115 8.51 -0.40 -8.58
CA LEU A 115 7.94 -0.13 -7.24
C LEU A 115 6.60 0.59 -7.33
N VAL A 116 6.47 1.61 -8.19
CA VAL A 116 5.17 2.28 -8.41
C VAL A 116 4.13 1.27 -8.89
N GLY A 117 4.46 0.43 -9.86
CA GLY A 117 3.57 -0.62 -10.37
C GLY A 117 3.16 -1.61 -9.27
N GLN A 118 4.12 -2.08 -8.46
CA GLN A 118 3.89 -3.00 -7.35
C GLN A 118 2.92 -2.41 -6.32
N HIS A 119 3.16 -1.17 -5.88
CA HIS A 119 2.28 -0.49 -4.92
C HIS A 119 0.91 -0.17 -5.53
N THR A 120 0.85 0.16 -6.81
CA THR A 120 -0.41 0.36 -7.53
C THR A 120 -1.23 -0.92 -7.60
N MET A 121 -0.60 -2.05 -7.93
CA MET A 121 -1.28 -3.33 -7.98
C MET A 121 -1.77 -3.78 -6.60
N ALA A 122 -0.99 -3.56 -5.54
CA ALA A 122 -1.41 -3.82 -4.17
C ALA A 122 -2.60 -2.94 -3.76
N ALA A 123 -2.64 -1.68 -4.19
CA ALA A 123 -3.75 -0.76 -3.94
C ALA A 123 -5.04 -1.19 -4.67
N LEU A 124 -4.92 -1.74 -5.89
CA LEU A 124 -6.06 -2.19 -6.69
C LEU A 124 -6.63 -3.54 -6.27
N ARG A 125 -5.81 -4.40 -5.68
CA ARG A 125 -6.19 -5.79 -5.41
C ARG A 125 -6.43 -6.06 -3.95
N ALA A 126 -5.38 -6.10 -3.21
CA ALA A 126 -5.29 -6.29 -1.77
C ALA A 126 -3.81 -6.49 -1.40
N GLY A 127 -3.48 -6.31 -0.12
CA GLY A 127 -2.13 -6.53 0.36
C GLY A 127 -1.32 -5.25 0.54
N ARG A 128 -1.98 -4.09 0.56
CA ARG A 128 -1.32 -2.81 0.85
C ARG A 128 -0.57 -2.84 2.17
N PHE A 129 -1.15 -3.47 3.18
CA PHE A 129 -0.52 -3.59 4.50
C PHE A 129 0.80 -4.37 4.45
N VAL A 130 0.90 -5.39 3.58
CA VAL A 130 2.13 -6.18 3.41
C VAL A 130 3.29 -5.33 2.89
N LEU A 131 3.02 -4.37 2.01
CA LEU A 131 4.04 -3.48 1.47
C LEU A 131 4.37 -2.29 2.39
N ARG A 132 3.50 -1.98 3.33
CA ARG A 132 3.67 -0.86 4.28
C ARG A 132 4.40 -1.25 5.56
N HIS A 133 4.39 -2.52 5.91
CA HIS A 133 4.93 -3.05 7.16
C HIS A 133 6.15 -3.93 6.93
N ALA A 134 7.01 -4.04 7.95
CA ALA A 134 8.08 -5.02 7.92
C ALA A 134 7.50 -6.45 7.82
N PRO A 135 8.18 -7.41 7.17
CA PRO A 135 7.65 -8.76 6.97
C PRO A 135 7.18 -9.46 8.25
N THR A 136 7.87 -9.24 9.37
CA THR A 136 7.50 -9.79 10.68
C THR A 136 6.22 -9.17 11.23
N GLU A 137 6.04 -7.87 11.04
CA GLU A 137 4.85 -7.12 11.43
C GLU A 137 3.67 -7.50 10.53
N ALA A 138 3.85 -7.50 9.22
CA ALA A 138 2.82 -7.94 8.26
C ALA A 138 2.33 -9.36 8.57
N ALA A 139 3.24 -10.28 8.92
CA ALA A 139 2.85 -11.62 9.37
C ALA A 139 2.03 -11.57 10.67
N THR A 140 2.42 -10.76 11.66
CA THR A 140 1.67 -10.61 12.91
C THR A 140 0.26 -10.08 12.65
N LEU A 141 0.13 -9.07 11.77
CA LEU A 141 -1.15 -8.50 11.36
C LEU A 141 -2.05 -9.55 10.68
N LEU A 142 -1.49 -10.40 9.83
CA LEU A 142 -2.24 -11.48 9.19
C LEU A 142 -2.75 -12.50 10.22
N TYR A 143 -1.91 -12.91 11.17
CA TYR A 143 -2.34 -13.80 12.27
C TYR A 143 -3.42 -13.15 13.14
N ALA A 144 -3.33 -11.86 13.41
CA ALA A 144 -4.34 -11.12 14.16
C ALA A 144 -5.66 -11.01 13.39
N ALA A 145 -5.62 -10.80 12.07
CA ALA A 145 -6.81 -10.76 11.23
C ALA A 145 -7.56 -12.10 11.22
N THR A 146 -6.85 -13.22 11.09
CA THR A 146 -7.49 -14.56 11.16
C THR A 146 -8.10 -14.83 12.53
N ALA A 147 -7.46 -14.40 13.62
CA ALA A 147 -8.02 -14.54 14.96
C ALA A 147 -9.24 -13.64 15.18
N ALA A 148 -9.24 -12.42 14.65
CA ALA A 148 -10.39 -11.52 14.70
C ALA A 148 -11.60 -12.10 13.93
N ALA A 149 -11.34 -12.86 12.86
CA ALA A 149 -12.33 -13.58 12.08
C ALA A 149 -12.70 -14.96 12.68
N GLU A 150 -12.39 -15.21 13.95
CA GLU A 150 -12.65 -16.47 14.67
C GLU A 150 -11.99 -17.72 14.06
N ALA A 151 -10.94 -17.53 13.25
CA ALA A 151 -10.17 -18.60 12.61
C ALA A 151 -8.66 -18.49 12.92
N PRO A 152 -8.25 -18.54 14.21
CA PRO A 152 -6.87 -18.30 14.59
C PRO A 152 -5.91 -19.33 14.02
N LEU A 153 -4.80 -18.86 13.46
CA LEU A 153 -3.71 -19.71 13.03
C LEU A 153 -2.77 -20.01 14.21
N ALA A 154 -2.29 -21.26 14.30
CA ALA A 154 -1.39 -21.68 15.35
C ALA A 154 -0.10 -20.85 15.38
N GLY A 155 0.33 -20.45 16.58
CA GLY A 155 1.56 -19.68 16.80
C GLY A 155 1.43 -18.17 16.69
N GLY A 156 0.26 -17.65 16.34
CA GLY A 156 -0.02 -16.21 16.31
C GLY A 156 0.18 -15.56 17.66
N GLU A 157 -0.28 -16.21 18.73
CA GLU A 157 -0.24 -15.74 20.11
C GLU A 157 1.17 -15.46 20.65
N ARG A 158 2.20 -16.03 20.03
CA ARG A 158 3.61 -15.82 20.39
C ARG A 158 4.25 -14.62 19.72
N ARG A 159 3.53 -13.94 18.82
CA ARG A 159 4.05 -12.82 18.06
C ARG A 159 3.88 -11.51 18.83
N PRO A 160 4.89 -10.63 18.85
CA PRO A 160 4.78 -9.31 19.45
C PRO A 160 3.62 -8.52 18.83
N GLY A 161 2.78 -7.89 19.65
CA GLY A 161 1.65 -7.07 19.19
C GLY A 161 0.39 -7.85 18.77
N TYR A 162 0.44 -9.19 18.68
CA TYR A 162 -0.69 -10.00 18.24
C TYR A 162 -2.01 -9.72 18.99
N ALA A 163 -1.96 -9.71 20.33
CA ALA A 163 -3.16 -9.50 21.14
C ALA A 163 -3.76 -8.09 20.97
N GLU A 164 -2.91 -7.08 20.82
CA GLU A 164 -3.33 -5.69 20.60
C GLU A 164 -4.02 -5.55 19.25
N TRP A 165 -3.40 -6.07 18.19
CA TRP A 165 -3.97 -6.05 16.84
C TRP A 165 -5.26 -6.86 16.74
N THR A 166 -5.32 -8.05 17.34
CA THR A 166 -6.55 -8.87 17.36
C THR A 166 -7.70 -8.09 18.01
N LYS A 167 -7.45 -7.47 19.17
CA LYS A 167 -8.46 -6.66 19.87
C LYS A 167 -8.88 -5.43 19.07
N ALA A 168 -7.95 -4.80 18.36
CA ALA A 168 -8.25 -3.65 17.53
C ALA A 168 -9.13 -4.03 16.33
N LEU A 169 -8.78 -5.13 15.64
CA LEU A 169 -9.53 -5.64 14.50
C LEU A 169 -10.93 -6.16 14.85
N GLN A 170 -11.12 -6.73 16.07
CA GLN A 170 -12.44 -7.14 16.55
C GLN A 170 -13.40 -5.98 16.82
N LYS A 171 -12.88 -4.75 16.91
CA LYS A 171 -13.67 -3.53 17.16
C LYS A 171 -13.96 -2.73 15.90
N ALA A 172 -13.20 -2.96 14.82
CA ALA A 172 -13.36 -2.29 13.54
C ALA A 172 -14.46 -2.94 12.72
#